data_d7c4940dc59ecba3f0d5d2cae26d5687
#
_entry.id   d7c4940dc59ecba3f0d5d2cae26d5687
#
_cell.length_a   1.000
_cell.length_b   1.000
_cell.length_c   1.000
_cell.angle_alpha   90.00
_cell.angle_beta   90.00
_cell.angle_gamma   90.00
#
_symmetry.space_group_name_H-M   'P 1'
#
loop_
_entity.id
_entity.type
_entity.pdbx_description
1 polymer ?
#
loop_
_entity_poly.entity_id
_entity_poly.type
_entity_poly.pdbx_seq_one_letter_code
_entity_poly.pdbx_strand_id
1 'polypeptide(L)'
;MHTRFTPGAGFGKAGKEDSGTWNRLKKMDDQWYIRYNAGGPSFKLRLGLTSFKHVGVFPEQAPNWEFIYSRTRALVEKSKAEGRPAPKVLNLFAYTGAASLTAKAAGADVTHLDSVRQVVTWAKGNMEASGLDNIRWIVEDALKFARREAKRGNVYQGILLDPPAYGHGPDGEKWKLDECLNDMLKCVSSILAPVDSFMVLNLYSNGFSAVLGETIVRQNFCLKTACKNIESGELVLTDSCGKVLPLSVVVGLER
;
A
#
# COMPACT_ATOMS: atom_id res chain seq x y z
N MET A 1 -7.69 -26.90 -5.41
CA MET A 1 -8.51 -25.73 -5.77
C MET A 1 -9.86 -25.85 -5.07
N HIS A 2 -10.30 -24.82 -4.31
CA HIS A 2 -11.55 -24.87 -3.53
C HIS A 2 -12.64 -23.98 -4.15
N THR A 3 -12.26 -22.98 -4.92
CA THR A 3 -13.18 -22.07 -5.59
C THR A 3 -12.59 -21.56 -6.91
N ARG A 4 -13.45 -21.10 -7.81
CA ARG A 4 -13.07 -20.48 -9.08
C ARG A 4 -13.88 -19.21 -9.25
N PHE A 5 -13.20 -18.14 -9.61
CA PHE A 5 -13.85 -16.90 -10.04
C PHE A 5 -14.19 -16.99 -11.53
N THR A 6 -15.42 -16.64 -11.88
CA THR A 6 -15.87 -16.48 -13.26
C THR A 6 -16.19 -15.03 -13.48
N PRO A 7 -15.44 -14.33 -14.36
CA PRO A 7 -15.72 -12.93 -14.70
C PRO A 7 -17.14 -12.77 -15.25
N GLY A 8 -17.80 -11.66 -14.93
CA GLY A 8 -19.11 -11.34 -15.49
C GLY A 8 -19.03 -11.08 -17.00
N ALA A 9 -20.09 -11.43 -17.73
CA ALA A 9 -20.21 -11.15 -19.16
C ALA A 9 -20.31 -9.63 -19.39
N GLY A 10 -19.25 -9.01 -19.88
CA GLY A 10 -19.19 -7.56 -20.09
C GLY A 10 -17.82 -7.09 -20.53
N PHE A 11 -17.15 -7.84 -21.39
CA PHE A 11 -15.92 -7.40 -22.04
C PHE A 11 -16.16 -6.07 -22.77
N GLY A 12 -15.44 -5.02 -22.39
CA GLY A 12 -15.35 -3.77 -23.13
C GLY A 12 -16.04 -2.53 -22.55
N LYS A 13 -16.62 -2.57 -21.33
CA LYS A 13 -17.06 -1.34 -20.64
C LYS A 13 -16.22 -1.12 -19.37
N ALA A 14 -15.47 -0.03 -19.35
CA ALA A 14 -14.68 0.40 -18.19
C ALA A 14 -15.52 0.28 -16.89
N GLY A 15 -15.00 -0.47 -15.92
CA GLY A 15 -15.61 -0.65 -14.60
C GLY A 15 -16.39 -1.95 -14.38
N LYS A 16 -16.50 -2.87 -15.37
CA LYS A 16 -17.15 -4.18 -15.20
C LYS A 16 -16.21 -5.38 -15.29
N GLU A 17 -14.96 -5.18 -15.65
CA GLU A 17 -13.99 -6.26 -15.86
C GLU A 17 -13.63 -7.02 -14.57
N ASP A 18 -13.77 -6.37 -13.41
CA ASP A 18 -13.46 -6.97 -12.11
C ASP A 18 -14.68 -7.57 -11.39
N SER A 19 -15.89 -7.48 -11.95
CA SER A 19 -17.08 -8.11 -11.38
C SER A 19 -17.24 -9.55 -11.88
N GLY A 20 -17.73 -10.43 -11.01
CA GLY A 20 -17.96 -11.82 -11.38
C GLY A 20 -18.54 -12.64 -10.23
N THR A 21 -18.55 -13.95 -10.41
CA THR A 21 -19.13 -14.90 -9.47
C THR A 21 -18.10 -15.94 -9.03
N TRP A 22 -18.07 -16.22 -7.73
CA TRP A 22 -17.27 -17.30 -7.16
C TRP A 22 -18.03 -18.62 -7.20
N ASN A 23 -17.51 -19.59 -7.92
CA ASN A 23 -18.03 -20.95 -7.94
C ASN A 23 -17.27 -21.78 -6.91
N ARG A 24 -17.96 -22.23 -5.85
CA ARG A 24 -17.37 -23.10 -4.83
C ARG A 24 -17.28 -24.52 -5.36
N LEU A 25 -16.09 -25.06 -5.45
CA LEU A 25 -15.81 -26.43 -5.88
C LEU A 25 -15.75 -27.39 -4.69
N LYS A 26 -15.57 -26.85 -3.48
CA LYS A 26 -15.56 -27.59 -2.21
C LYS A 26 -16.21 -26.73 -1.13
N LYS A 27 -16.67 -27.37 -0.05
CA LYS A 27 -17.18 -26.68 1.13
C LYS A 27 -16.06 -25.82 1.72
N MET A 28 -16.33 -24.54 1.89
CA MET A 28 -15.44 -23.56 2.48
C MET A 28 -16.25 -22.38 3.03
N ASP A 29 -15.70 -21.70 4.02
CA ASP A 29 -16.28 -20.47 4.56
C ASP A 29 -16.16 -19.33 3.55
N ASP A 30 -17.04 -18.33 3.65
CA ASP A 30 -16.98 -17.11 2.85
C ASP A 30 -15.82 -16.20 3.24
N GLN A 31 -15.38 -16.32 4.47
CA GLN A 31 -14.27 -15.57 5.04
C GLN A 31 -13.39 -16.50 5.86
N TRP A 32 -12.08 -16.27 5.79
CA TRP A 32 -11.09 -16.99 6.59
C TRP A 32 -9.93 -16.08 6.93
N TYR A 33 -9.05 -16.51 7.81
CA TYR A 33 -7.86 -15.75 8.20
C TYR A 33 -6.59 -16.43 7.70
N ILE A 34 -5.65 -15.62 7.26
CA ILE A 34 -4.26 -16.03 7.09
C ILE A 34 -3.41 -15.28 8.11
N ARG A 35 -2.29 -15.88 8.48
CA ARG A 35 -1.25 -15.21 9.27
C ARG A 35 -0.04 -15.02 8.39
N TYR A 36 0.46 -13.79 8.34
CA TYR A 36 1.78 -13.48 7.82
C TYR A 36 2.75 -13.47 8.99
N ASN A 37 3.90 -14.16 8.84
CA ASN A 37 4.91 -14.26 9.89
C ASN A 37 6.28 -14.54 9.23
N ALA A 38 6.78 -13.60 8.45
CA ALA A 38 8.06 -13.66 7.76
C ALA A 38 8.75 -12.30 7.83
N GLY A 39 10.08 -12.27 7.77
CA GLY A 39 10.84 -11.03 7.70
C GLY A 39 10.72 -10.10 8.92
N GLY A 40 10.14 -10.59 10.04
CA GLY A 40 9.94 -9.83 11.28
C GLY A 40 8.52 -9.37 11.58
N PRO A 41 7.68 -8.89 10.63
CA PRO A 41 6.31 -8.54 10.93
C PRO A 41 5.44 -9.79 11.18
N SER A 42 4.51 -9.68 12.13
CA SER A 42 3.49 -10.73 12.37
C SER A 42 2.12 -10.07 12.48
N PHE A 43 1.21 -10.46 11.59
CA PHE A 43 -0.17 -9.97 11.59
C PHE A 43 -1.12 -10.98 10.95
N LYS A 44 -2.42 -10.77 11.14
CA LYS A 44 -3.48 -11.57 10.52
C LYS A 44 -4.25 -10.73 9.51
N LEU A 45 -4.59 -11.37 8.39
CA LEU A 45 -5.49 -10.79 7.40
C LEU A 45 -6.71 -11.67 7.25
N ARG A 46 -7.88 -11.08 7.36
CA ARG A 46 -9.13 -11.71 6.94
C ARG A 46 -9.19 -11.67 5.42
N LEU A 47 -9.43 -12.81 4.83
CA LEU A 47 -9.70 -12.95 3.41
C LEU A 47 -11.18 -13.25 3.19
N GLY A 48 -11.71 -12.92 2.03
CA GLY A 48 -13.10 -13.18 1.72
C GLY A 48 -13.38 -13.23 0.21
N LEU A 49 -14.40 -13.97 -0.16
CA LEU A 49 -14.90 -14.01 -1.53
C LEU A 49 -15.73 -12.75 -1.78
N THR A 50 -15.14 -11.76 -2.42
CA THR A 50 -15.82 -10.49 -2.74
C THR A 50 -16.53 -10.58 -4.10
N SER A 51 -17.41 -9.63 -4.40
CA SER A 51 -18.00 -9.50 -5.74
C SER A 51 -16.97 -9.18 -6.83
N PHE A 52 -15.77 -8.79 -6.43
CA PHE A 52 -14.60 -8.62 -7.27
C PHE A 52 -13.71 -9.87 -7.18
N LYS A 53 -12.78 -10.04 -8.10
CA LYS A 53 -11.82 -11.16 -8.06
C LYS A 53 -10.83 -11.11 -6.89
N HIS A 54 -10.67 -9.96 -6.26
CA HIS A 54 -9.73 -9.75 -5.16
C HIS A 54 -10.26 -10.34 -3.85
N VAL A 55 -9.40 -11.00 -3.09
CA VAL A 55 -9.78 -11.70 -1.85
C VAL A 55 -9.32 -11.01 -0.58
N GLY A 56 -8.71 -9.84 -0.67
CA GLY A 56 -8.27 -9.06 0.50
C GLY A 56 -6.77 -9.10 0.76
N VAL A 57 -5.96 -9.66 -0.14
CA VAL A 57 -4.50 -9.66 -0.05
C VAL A 57 -3.88 -9.66 -1.44
N PHE A 58 -2.72 -9.03 -1.53
CA PHE A 58 -1.81 -9.06 -2.67
C PHE A 58 -0.49 -9.67 -2.18
N PRO A 59 -0.29 -10.99 -2.36
CA PRO A 59 0.83 -11.70 -1.74
C PRO A 59 2.20 -11.28 -2.28
N GLU A 60 2.28 -10.75 -3.50
CA GLU A 60 3.48 -10.17 -4.09
C GLU A 60 4.04 -8.98 -3.32
N GLN A 61 3.22 -8.36 -2.46
CA GLN A 61 3.62 -7.26 -1.58
C GLN A 61 4.49 -7.70 -0.39
N ALA A 62 4.68 -8.99 -0.18
CA ALA A 62 5.45 -9.50 0.96
C ALA A 62 6.86 -8.88 1.09
N PRO A 63 7.67 -8.73 0.01
CA PRO A 63 8.97 -8.04 0.10
C PRO A 63 8.84 -6.58 0.56
N ASN A 64 7.77 -5.88 0.12
CA ASN A 64 7.51 -4.52 0.59
C ASN A 64 7.20 -4.49 2.09
N TRP A 65 6.45 -5.47 2.62
CA TRP A 65 6.19 -5.53 4.07
C TRP A 65 7.47 -5.75 4.87
N GLU A 66 8.38 -6.59 4.40
CA GLU A 66 9.68 -6.80 5.05
C GLU A 66 10.54 -5.53 5.04
N PHE A 67 10.60 -4.84 3.91
CA PHE A 67 11.27 -3.55 3.78
C PHE A 67 10.66 -2.50 4.74
N ILE A 68 9.33 -2.30 4.69
CA ILE A 68 8.60 -1.36 5.56
C ILE A 68 8.88 -1.67 7.03
N TYR A 69 8.84 -2.94 7.44
CA TYR A 69 9.11 -3.33 8.82
C TYR A 69 10.53 -2.99 9.23
N SER A 70 11.52 -3.37 8.45
CA SER A 70 12.93 -3.15 8.78
C SER A 70 13.27 -1.67 8.89
N ARG A 71 12.79 -0.84 7.94
CA ARG A 71 13.03 0.62 7.95
C ARG A 71 12.30 1.29 9.11
N THR A 72 11.05 0.92 9.33
CA THR A 72 10.27 1.46 10.46
C THR A 72 10.91 1.10 11.81
N ARG A 73 11.38 -0.14 11.99
CA ARG A 73 12.07 -0.57 13.22
C ARG A 73 13.33 0.25 13.47
N ALA A 74 14.16 0.42 12.45
CA ALA A 74 15.38 1.24 12.57
C ALA A 74 15.05 2.68 13.02
N LEU A 75 14.02 3.29 12.43
CA LEU A 75 13.55 4.64 12.80
C LEU A 75 12.99 4.68 14.24
N VAL A 76 12.25 3.66 14.65
CA VAL A 76 11.70 3.56 16.02
C VAL A 76 12.83 3.46 17.03
N GLU A 77 13.83 2.62 16.79
CA GLU A 77 14.98 2.45 17.68
C GLU A 77 15.81 3.74 17.78
N LYS A 78 16.05 4.41 16.65
CA LYS A 78 16.71 5.71 16.62
C LYS A 78 15.91 6.76 17.41
N SER A 79 14.60 6.85 17.18
CA SER A 79 13.73 7.80 17.90
C SER A 79 13.74 7.56 19.40
N LYS A 80 13.73 6.30 19.84
CA LYS A 80 13.83 5.93 21.26
C LYS A 80 15.18 6.36 21.86
N ALA A 81 16.28 6.09 21.16
CA ALA A 81 17.60 6.45 21.62
C ALA A 81 17.78 7.97 21.77
N GLU A 82 17.10 8.74 20.93
CA GLU A 82 17.14 10.22 20.93
C GLU A 82 16.01 10.86 21.77
N GLY A 83 15.18 10.07 22.47
CA GLY A 83 14.06 10.57 23.26
C GLY A 83 12.95 11.25 22.44
N ARG A 84 12.85 10.91 21.14
CA ARG A 84 11.85 11.45 20.21
C ARG A 84 10.57 10.58 20.18
N PRO A 85 9.42 11.16 19.80
CA PRO A 85 8.20 10.39 19.54
C PRO A 85 8.41 9.31 18.48
N ALA A 86 7.51 8.32 18.47
CA ALA A 86 7.48 7.29 17.42
C ALA A 86 7.39 7.92 16.02
N PRO A 87 8.09 7.36 15.02
CA PRO A 87 8.03 7.86 13.66
C PRO A 87 6.62 7.74 13.09
N LYS A 88 6.18 8.77 12.36
CA LYS A 88 4.88 8.79 11.69
C LYS A 88 4.98 8.11 10.32
N VAL A 89 4.09 7.16 10.07
CA VAL A 89 3.97 6.47 8.79
C VAL A 89 2.58 6.73 8.19
N LEU A 90 2.55 7.24 6.96
CA LEU A 90 1.36 7.50 6.19
C LEU A 90 1.22 6.43 5.09
N ASN A 91 0.11 5.71 5.10
CA ASN A 91 -0.23 4.76 4.04
C ASN A 91 -1.42 5.28 3.25
N LEU A 92 -1.21 5.56 1.97
CA LEU A 92 -2.19 6.07 1.01
C LEU A 92 -2.58 4.96 0.03
N PHE A 93 -3.88 4.90 -0.31
CA PHE A 93 -4.48 3.78 -1.07
C PHE A 93 -4.28 2.45 -0.34
N ALA A 94 -4.54 2.47 0.96
CA ALA A 94 -3.99 1.51 1.91
C ALA A 94 -4.72 0.15 1.95
N TYR A 95 -5.82 0.02 1.21
CA TYR A 95 -6.60 -1.21 1.02
C TYR A 95 -6.94 -1.89 2.36
N THR A 96 -6.78 -3.22 2.47
CA THR A 96 -7.07 -4.01 3.69
C THR A 96 -6.02 -3.89 4.78
N GLY A 97 -4.97 -3.08 4.57
CA GLY A 97 -4.09 -2.57 5.61
C GLY A 97 -2.82 -3.37 5.89
N ALA A 98 -2.43 -4.36 5.10
CA ALA A 98 -1.22 -5.15 5.40
C ALA A 98 0.03 -4.29 5.65
N ALA A 99 0.30 -3.29 4.78
CA ALA A 99 1.42 -2.37 4.95
C ALA A 99 1.28 -1.48 6.20
N SER A 100 0.04 -1.04 6.54
CA SER A 100 -0.22 -0.29 7.77
C SER A 100 0.02 -1.14 9.03
N LEU A 101 -0.44 -2.41 9.01
CA LEU A 101 -0.22 -3.34 10.12
C LEU A 101 1.27 -3.65 10.30
N THR A 102 2.00 -3.75 9.20
CA THR A 102 3.45 -3.93 9.20
C THR A 102 4.17 -2.77 9.88
N ALA A 103 3.88 -1.54 9.48
CA ALA A 103 4.46 -0.34 10.10
C ALA A 103 4.06 -0.21 11.59
N LYS A 104 2.81 -0.56 11.92
CA LYS A 104 2.32 -0.56 13.31
C LYS A 104 3.01 -1.62 14.17
N ALA A 105 3.17 -2.84 13.66
CA ALA A 105 3.90 -3.93 14.35
C ALA A 105 5.37 -3.55 14.60
N ALA A 106 5.95 -2.71 13.74
CA ALA A 106 7.29 -2.16 13.93
C ALA A 106 7.36 -1.04 14.99
N GLY A 107 6.22 -0.49 15.42
CA GLY A 107 6.12 0.52 16.48
C GLY A 107 5.89 1.96 16.02
N ALA A 108 5.48 2.18 14.77
CA ALA A 108 5.17 3.51 14.24
C ALA A 108 3.82 4.06 14.74
N ASP A 109 3.69 5.39 14.66
CA ASP A 109 2.41 6.11 14.67
C ASP A 109 1.86 6.10 13.22
N VAL A 110 0.79 5.33 12.98
CA VAL A 110 0.33 5.02 11.62
C VAL A 110 -0.96 5.75 11.28
N THR A 111 -0.98 6.41 10.12
CA THR A 111 -2.18 6.91 9.48
C THR A 111 -2.48 6.05 8.24
N HIS A 112 -3.64 5.42 8.24
CA HIS A 112 -4.17 4.59 7.16
C HIS A 112 -5.27 5.35 6.42
N LEU A 113 -5.12 5.53 5.12
CA LEU A 113 -6.09 6.22 4.27
C LEU A 113 -6.47 5.40 3.05
N ASP A 114 -7.77 5.25 2.86
CA ASP A 114 -8.36 4.73 1.63
C ASP A 114 -9.68 5.47 1.33
N SER A 115 -10.06 5.54 0.06
CA SER A 115 -11.30 6.20 -0.34
C SER A 115 -12.55 5.36 -0.05
N VAL A 116 -12.39 4.05 0.10
CA VAL A 116 -13.49 3.09 0.24
C VAL A 116 -13.72 2.73 1.70
N ARG A 117 -14.80 3.25 2.29
CA ARG A 117 -15.15 3.02 3.71
C ARG A 117 -15.17 1.55 4.11
N GLN A 118 -15.72 0.68 3.26
CA GLN A 118 -15.80 -0.75 3.55
C GLN A 118 -14.42 -1.39 3.68
N VAL A 119 -13.47 -0.95 2.87
CA VAL A 119 -12.08 -1.43 2.89
C VAL A 119 -11.37 -0.95 4.15
N VAL A 120 -11.57 0.31 4.56
CA VAL A 120 -11.04 0.85 5.83
C VAL A 120 -11.63 0.08 7.04
N THR A 121 -12.93 -0.25 7.00
CA THR A 121 -13.54 -1.09 8.06
C THR A 121 -12.94 -2.49 8.08
N TRP A 122 -12.63 -3.06 6.92
CA TRP A 122 -11.95 -4.36 6.82
C TRP A 122 -10.54 -4.29 7.41
N ALA A 123 -9.78 -3.25 7.07
CA ALA A 123 -8.43 -3.03 7.60
C ALA A 123 -8.43 -2.88 9.12
N LYS A 124 -9.43 -2.19 9.69
CA LYS A 124 -9.61 -2.08 11.15
C LYS A 124 -9.83 -3.46 11.79
N GLY A 125 -10.68 -4.31 11.21
CA GLY A 125 -10.88 -5.68 11.69
C GLY A 125 -9.60 -6.53 11.58
N ASN A 126 -8.75 -6.30 10.57
CA ASN A 126 -7.45 -6.96 10.47
C ASN A 126 -6.49 -6.50 11.58
N MET A 127 -6.51 -5.21 11.94
CA MET A 127 -5.75 -4.67 13.07
C MET A 127 -6.15 -5.36 14.37
N GLU A 128 -7.45 -5.41 14.67
CA GLU A 128 -8.00 -6.06 15.85
C GLU A 128 -7.65 -7.55 15.92
N ALA A 129 -7.81 -8.28 14.80
CA ALA A 129 -7.46 -9.70 14.70
C ALA A 129 -5.95 -9.96 14.87
N SER A 130 -5.11 -8.95 14.60
CA SER A 130 -3.66 -9.00 14.77
C SER A 130 -3.20 -8.66 16.19
N GLY A 131 -4.12 -8.25 17.07
CA GLY A 131 -3.78 -7.78 18.42
C GLY A 131 -3.02 -6.44 18.41
N LEU A 132 -3.20 -5.65 17.34
CA LEU A 132 -2.66 -4.31 17.20
C LEU A 132 -3.74 -3.28 17.52
N ASP A 133 -3.33 -2.06 17.83
CA ASP A 133 -4.22 -0.96 18.18
C ASP A 133 -3.73 0.39 17.62
N ASN A 134 -4.51 1.45 17.86
CA ASN A 134 -4.08 2.84 17.68
C ASN A 134 -3.53 3.17 16.29
N ILE A 135 -4.27 2.82 15.24
CA ILE A 135 -4.07 3.31 13.88
C ILE A 135 -5.10 4.42 13.61
N ARG A 136 -4.66 5.53 13.03
CA ARG A 136 -5.54 6.61 12.59
C ARG A 136 -6.18 6.24 11.25
N TRP A 137 -7.50 6.06 11.24
CA TRP A 137 -8.28 5.66 10.06
C TRP A 137 -8.89 6.86 9.36
N ILE A 138 -8.65 6.99 8.05
CA ILE A 138 -9.15 8.09 7.22
C ILE A 138 -9.87 7.51 6.00
N VAL A 139 -11.09 8.02 5.72
CA VAL A 139 -11.83 7.74 4.50
C VAL A 139 -11.88 9.04 3.71
N GLU A 140 -11.00 9.19 2.72
CA GLU A 140 -10.85 10.43 1.95
C GLU A 140 -10.10 10.15 0.63
N ASP A 141 -10.19 11.09 -0.34
CA ASP A 141 -9.32 11.10 -1.50
C ASP A 141 -7.86 11.34 -1.10
N ALA A 142 -6.95 10.51 -1.60
CA ALA A 142 -5.55 10.53 -1.20
C ALA A 142 -4.81 11.81 -1.61
N LEU A 143 -5.09 12.35 -2.80
CA LEU A 143 -4.45 13.57 -3.28
C LEU A 143 -4.96 14.80 -2.50
N LYS A 144 -6.25 14.86 -2.22
CA LYS A 144 -6.89 15.90 -1.39
C LYS A 144 -6.29 15.89 0.02
N PHE A 145 -6.13 14.71 0.62
CA PHE A 145 -5.49 14.55 1.92
C PHE A 145 -4.03 15.01 1.87
N ALA A 146 -3.22 14.53 0.93
CA ALA A 146 -1.81 14.89 0.81
C ALA A 146 -1.60 16.40 0.64
N ARG A 147 -2.42 17.05 -0.20
CA ARG A 147 -2.42 18.52 -0.37
C ARG A 147 -2.74 19.26 0.94
N ARG A 148 -3.69 18.74 1.73
CA ARG A 148 -4.05 19.31 3.03
C ARG A 148 -2.93 19.15 4.05
N GLU A 149 -2.29 17.99 4.11
CA GLU A 149 -1.14 17.75 5.00
C GLU A 149 0.06 18.65 4.64
N ALA A 150 0.32 18.84 3.34
CA ALA A 150 1.34 19.77 2.86
C ALA A 150 1.05 21.22 3.31
N LYS A 151 -0.20 21.68 3.18
CA LYS A 151 -0.60 23.03 3.65
C LYS A 151 -0.47 23.21 5.17
N ARG A 152 -0.63 22.13 5.94
CA ARG A 152 -0.48 22.13 7.41
C ARG A 152 0.96 22.02 7.89
N GLY A 153 1.90 21.76 6.99
CA GLY A 153 3.29 21.51 7.32
C GLY A 153 3.52 20.20 8.10
N ASN A 154 2.58 19.24 7.98
CA ASN A 154 2.77 17.93 8.58
C ASN A 154 3.88 17.15 7.86
N VAL A 155 4.66 16.38 8.63
CA VAL A 155 5.81 15.62 8.13
C VAL A 155 5.70 14.17 8.60
N TYR A 156 6.06 13.24 7.71
CA TYR A 156 6.06 11.79 7.92
C TYR A 156 7.45 11.21 7.67
N GLN A 157 7.87 10.24 8.48
CA GLN A 157 9.13 9.51 8.30
C GLN A 157 8.99 8.33 7.33
N GLY A 158 7.78 7.79 7.19
CA GLY A 158 7.48 6.77 6.19
C GLY A 158 6.24 7.13 5.37
N ILE A 159 6.31 6.99 4.05
CA ILE A 159 5.14 7.16 3.18
C ILE A 159 5.02 5.97 2.24
N LEU A 160 3.85 5.36 2.23
CA LEU A 160 3.53 4.19 1.43
C LEU A 160 2.45 4.57 0.41
N LEU A 161 2.69 4.25 -0.85
CA LEU A 161 1.85 4.60 -1.98
C LEU A 161 1.57 3.36 -2.82
N ASP A 162 0.31 2.98 -2.93
CA ASP A 162 -0.15 1.87 -3.76
C ASP A 162 -1.34 2.29 -4.64
N PRO A 163 -1.17 3.33 -5.49
CA PRO A 163 -2.25 3.91 -6.24
C PRO A 163 -2.78 2.95 -7.32
N PRO A 164 -4.12 2.81 -7.45
CA PRO A 164 -4.72 2.06 -8.55
C PRO A 164 -4.52 2.79 -9.88
N ALA A 165 -4.63 2.06 -10.99
CA ALA A 165 -4.62 2.67 -12.32
C ALA A 165 -5.78 3.67 -12.48
N TYR A 166 -6.93 3.36 -11.90
CA TYR A 166 -8.15 4.17 -11.93
C TYR A 166 -8.96 4.02 -10.64
N GLY A 167 -9.62 5.09 -10.20
CA GLY A 167 -10.47 5.07 -9.00
C GLY A 167 -11.29 6.33 -8.80
N HIS A 168 -12.08 6.33 -7.73
CA HIS A 168 -12.86 7.49 -7.30
C HIS A 168 -12.66 7.73 -5.81
N GLY A 169 -12.60 9.00 -5.44
CA GLY A 169 -12.71 9.43 -4.06
C GLY A 169 -14.14 9.33 -3.54
N PRO A 170 -14.34 9.46 -2.21
CA PRO A 170 -15.65 9.31 -1.58
C PRO A 170 -16.66 10.40 -1.99
N ASP A 171 -16.20 11.56 -2.43
CA ASP A 171 -17.02 12.68 -2.89
C ASP A 171 -17.08 12.79 -4.43
N GLY A 172 -16.64 11.71 -5.15
CA GLY A 172 -16.68 11.66 -6.61
C GLY A 172 -15.41 12.18 -7.29
N GLU A 173 -14.34 12.45 -6.55
CA GLU A 173 -13.04 12.79 -7.10
C GLU A 173 -12.58 11.68 -8.05
N LYS A 174 -12.03 12.07 -9.20
CA LYS A 174 -11.51 11.12 -10.18
C LYS A 174 -10.00 10.95 -9.99
N TRP A 175 -9.57 9.70 -9.88
CA TRP A 175 -8.19 9.32 -9.91
C TRP A 175 -7.88 8.57 -11.22
N LYS A 176 -6.87 9.03 -11.93
CA LYS A 176 -6.21 8.31 -13.01
C LYS A 176 -4.70 8.40 -12.80
N LEU A 177 -4.04 7.27 -12.80
CA LEU A 177 -2.63 7.18 -12.42
C LEU A 177 -1.75 8.04 -13.31
N ASP A 178 -1.92 7.98 -14.62
CA ASP A 178 -1.18 8.74 -15.63
C ASP A 178 -1.36 10.25 -15.51
N GLU A 179 -2.53 10.72 -15.11
CA GLU A 179 -2.85 12.14 -14.94
C GLU A 179 -2.44 12.68 -13.54
N CYS A 180 -2.58 11.86 -12.48
CA CYS A 180 -2.50 12.33 -11.11
C CYS A 180 -1.18 11.99 -10.39
N LEU A 181 -0.42 11.00 -10.88
CA LEU A 181 0.76 10.47 -10.18
C LEU A 181 1.80 11.55 -9.88
N ASN A 182 2.14 12.37 -10.88
CA ASN A 182 3.17 13.39 -10.70
C ASN A 182 2.77 14.45 -9.65
N ASP A 183 1.51 14.87 -9.61
CA ASP A 183 1.01 15.80 -8.60
C ASP A 183 0.97 15.15 -7.21
N MET A 184 0.62 13.87 -7.13
CA MET A 184 0.70 13.10 -5.89
C MET A 184 2.14 13.07 -5.36
N LEU A 185 3.11 12.72 -6.21
CA LEU A 185 4.52 12.64 -5.82
C LEU A 185 5.10 13.98 -5.40
N LYS A 186 4.70 15.09 -6.05
CA LYS A 186 5.06 16.45 -5.61
C LYS A 186 4.53 16.76 -4.20
N CYS A 187 3.27 16.43 -3.93
CA CYS A 187 2.68 16.63 -2.59
C CYS A 187 3.39 15.77 -1.55
N VAL A 188 3.59 14.48 -1.87
CA VAL A 188 4.22 13.51 -0.96
C VAL A 188 5.67 13.89 -0.68
N SER A 189 6.43 14.36 -1.67
CA SER A 189 7.82 14.80 -1.47
C SER A 189 7.95 15.98 -0.49
N SER A 190 6.91 16.81 -0.42
CA SER A 190 6.88 17.97 0.50
C SER A 190 6.52 17.61 1.95
N ILE A 191 5.91 16.43 2.16
CA ILE A 191 5.53 15.95 3.50
C ILE A 191 6.40 14.77 3.96
N LEU A 192 7.32 14.26 3.14
CA LEU A 192 8.32 13.29 3.55
C LEU A 192 9.46 14.01 4.30
N ALA A 193 9.84 13.50 5.46
CA ALA A 193 10.92 14.08 6.24
C ALA A 193 12.23 14.20 5.42
N PRO A 194 12.99 15.28 5.58
CA PRO A 194 14.20 15.52 4.77
C PRO A 194 15.34 14.56 5.11
N VAL A 195 15.31 13.95 6.28
CA VAL A 195 16.28 12.97 6.78
C VAL A 195 15.57 11.88 7.55
N ASP A 196 16.22 10.72 7.67
CA ASP A 196 15.68 9.60 8.44
C ASP A 196 14.27 9.24 7.99
N SER A 197 14.10 9.06 6.69
CA SER A 197 12.80 8.76 6.10
C SER A 197 12.88 7.80 4.93
N PHE A 198 11.76 7.17 4.64
CA PHE A 198 11.64 6.27 3.50
C PHE A 198 10.28 6.43 2.80
N MET A 199 10.24 6.04 1.54
CA MET A 199 9.01 5.96 0.75
C MET A 199 9.00 4.66 -0.04
N VAL A 200 7.82 4.05 -0.17
CA VAL A 200 7.55 2.93 -1.07
C VAL A 200 6.44 3.35 -2.03
N LEU A 201 6.73 3.28 -3.32
CA LEU A 201 5.76 3.47 -4.39
C LEU A 201 5.58 2.14 -5.13
N ASN A 202 4.35 1.70 -5.24
CA ASN A 202 3.97 0.52 -5.99
C ASN A 202 3.08 0.90 -7.18
N LEU A 203 3.34 0.33 -8.36
CA LEU A 203 2.64 0.69 -9.59
C LEU A 203 2.17 -0.57 -10.33
N TYR A 204 0.85 -0.75 -10.41
CA TYR A 204 0.18 -1.89 -11.06
C TYR A 204 -0.23 -1.64 -12.50
N SER A 205 -0.02 -0.44 -13.03
CA SER A 205 -0.51 -0.09 -14.37
C SER A 205 0.36 -0.68 -15.47
N ASN A 206 -0.28 -1.24 -16.48
CA ASN A 206 0.38 -1.61 -17.72
C ASN A 206 1.06 -0.38 -18.36
N GLY A 207 2.32 -0.53 -18.74
CA GLY A 207 3.11 0.56 -19.36
C GLY A 207 4.06 1.28 -18.42
N PHE A 208 4.02 1.01 -17.11
CA PHE A 208 5.07 1.46 -16.20
C PHE A 208 6.19 0.42 -16.11
N SER A 209 7.40 0.86 -16.40
CA SER A 209 8.62 0.09 -16.13
C SER A 209 9.26 0.56 -14.83
N ALA A 210 10.12 -0.27 -14.22
CA ALA A 210 10.88 0.12 -13.04
C ALA A 210 11.72 1.37 -13.29
N VAL A 211 12.32 1.50 -14.47
CA VAL A 211 13.12 2.67 -14.90
C VAL A 211 12.25 3.93 -14.94
N LEU A 212 11.03 3.85 -15.50
CA LEU A 212 10.11 5.00 -15.51
C LEU A 212 9.69 5.40 -14.10
N GLY A 213 9.34 4.42 -13.26
CA GLY A 213 8.98 4.64 -11.86
C GLY A 213 10.11 5.32 -11.09
N GLU A 214 11.34 4.84 -11.23
CA GLU A 214 12.51 5.44 -10.60
C GLU A 214 12.77 6.86 -11.12
N THR A 215 12.66 7.10 -12.42
CA THR A 215 12.85 8.42 -13.03
C THR A 215 11.89 9.46 -12.43
N ILE A 216 10.59 9.12 -12.34
CA ILE A 216 9.58 10.01 -11.77
C ILE A 216 9.85 10.27 -10.28
N VAL A 217 10.27 9.25 -9.52
CA VAL A 217 10.64 9.40 -8.12
C VAL A 217 11.85 10.32 -7.97
N ARG A 218 12.93 10.11 -8.75
CA ARG A 218 14.13 10.98 -8.71
C ARG A 218 13.79 12.44 -9.02
N GLN A 219 12.96 12.70 -10.00
CA GLN A 219 12.53 14.04 -10.38
C GLN A 219 11.76 14.76 -9.26
N ASN A 220 10.97 14.05 -8.47
CA ASN A 220 10.15 14.67 -7.44
C ASN A 220 10.84 14.73 -6.06
N PHE A 221 11.74 13.82 -5.75
CA PHE A 221 12.28 13.66 -4.41
C PHE A 221 13.74 14.06 -4.28
N CYS A 222 14.56 13.88 -5.31
CA CYS A 222 16.01 14.03 -5.18
C CYS A 222 16.57 15.35 -5.71
N LEU A 223 15.75 16.21 -6.31
CA LEU A 223 16.20 17.50 -6.82
C LEU A 223 16.49 18.52 -5.69
N LYS A 224 15.76 18.43 -4.58
CA LYS A 224 15.86 19.39 -3.46
C LYS A 224 16.49 18.79 -2.21
N THR A 225 16.45 17.48 -2.08
CA THR A 225 16.94 16.77 -0.89
C THR A 225 17.71 15.54 -1.36
N ALA A 226 18.90 15.32 -0.82
CA ALA A 226 19.69 14.15 -1.17
C ALA A 226 18.96 12.86 -0.79
N CYS A 227 18.91 11.92 -1.72
CA CYS A 227 18.43 10.57 -1.47
C CYS A 227 19.65 9.68 -1.20
N LYS A 228 19.64 8.92 -0.11
CA LYS A 228 20.73 7.98 0.24
C LYS A 228 20.68 6.76 -0.68
N ASN A 229 19.48 6.22 -0.87
CA ASN A 229 19.27 5.04 -1.67
C ASN A 229 17.96 5.14 -2.45
N ILE A 230 17.95 4.64 -3.67
CA ILE A 230 16.74 4.37 -4.46
C ILE A 230 16.92 3.01 -5.12
N GLU A 231 15.99 2.13 -4.85
CA GLU A 231 15.92 0.81 -5.44
C GLU A 231 14.61 0.68 -6.20
N SER A 232 14.69 0.14 -7.40
CA SER A 232 13.52 -0.12 -8.24
C SER A 232 13.57 -1.52 -8.82
N GLY A 233 12.40 -2.11 -9.04
CA GLY A 233 12.30 -3.45 -9.59
C GLY A 233 10.86 -3.88 -9.79
N GLU A 234 10.69 -5.15 -10.09
CA GLU A 234 9.38 -5.77 -10.24
C GLU A 234 9.04 -6.66 -9.03
N LEU A 235 7.83 -6.55 -8.54
CA LEU A 235 7.28 -7.51 -7.59
C LEU A 235 6.73 -8.70 -8.36
N VAL A 236 7.20 -9.87 -7.99
CA VAL A 236 6.91 -11.11 -8.71
C VAL A 236 6.37 -12.18 -7.77
N LEU A 237 5.57 -13.08 -8.31
CA LEU A 237 5.27 -14.37 -7.67
C LEU A 237 5.93 -15.49 -8.46
N THR A 238 6.56 -16.41 -7.73
CA THR A 238 7.13 -17.62 -8.32
C THR A 238 6.22 -18.80 -8.01
N ASP A 239 5.81 -19.54 -9.02
CA ASP A 239 5.00 -20.74 -8.85
C ASP A 239 5.84 -21.93 -8.36
N SER A 240 5.19 -23.04 -8.04
CA SER A 240 5.86 -24.27 -7.58
C SER A 240 6.77 -24.93 -8.64
N CYS A 241 6.68 -24.50 -9.89
CA CYS A 241 7.52 -24.96 -11.00
C CYS A 241 8.67 -24.00 -11.32
N GLY A 242 8.83 -22.93 -10.55
CA GLY A 242 9.87 -21.91 -10.74
C GLY A 242 9.54 -20.87 -11.82
N LYS A 243 8.31 -20.83 -12.33
CA LYS A 243 7.90 -19.76 -13.25
C LYS A 243 7.62 -18.48 -12.50
N VAL A 244 8.15 -17.39 -13.01
CA VAL A 244 8.01 -16.05 -12.44
C VAL A 244 6.86 -15.33 -13.13
N LEU A 245 5.94 -14.78 -12.34
CA LEU A 245 4.84 -13.92 -12.77
C LEU A 245 5.10 -12.50 -12.26
N PRO A 246 5.46 -11.54 -13.12
CA PRO A 246 5.56 -10.13 -12.74
C PRO A 246 4.15 -9.57 -12.51
N LEU A 247 3.96 -8.82 -11.43
CA LEU A 247 2.65 -8.31 -11.01
C LEU A 247 2.63 -6.79 -10.87
N SER A 248 3.72 -6.18 -10.41
CA SER A 248 3.79 -4.73 -10.26
C SER A 248 5.23 -4.24 -10.26
N VAL A 249 5.41 -2.93 -10.43
CA VAL A 249 6.68 -2.23 -10.25
C VAL A 249 6.73 -1.63 -8.85
N VAL A 250 7.89 -1.70 -8.21
CA VAL A 250 8.14 -1.04 -6.93
C VAL A 250 9.32 -0.09 -7.03
N VAL A 251 9.22 1.05 -6.34
CA VAL A 251 10.34 1.98 -6.12
C VAL A 251 10.41 2.27 -4.62
N GLY A 252 11.51 1.89 -4.00
CA GLY A 252 11.88 2.24 -2.64
C GLY A 252 12.84 3.43 -2.62
N LEU A 253 12.66 4.36 -1.69
CA LEU A 253 13.52 5.52 -1.50
C LEU A 253 13.86 5.69 -0.02
N GLU A 254 15.11 6.08 0.27
CA GLU A 254 15.59 6.41 1.61
C GLU A 254 16.32 7.76 1.63
N ARG A 255 16.15 8.50 2.73
CA ARG A 255 16.83 9.76 3.02
C ARG A 255 17.60 9.73 4.32
#